data_3941596f3a2cc749326fe7454f7ad4c0
#
_entry.id   3941596f3a2cc749326fe7454f7ad4c0
#
_cell.length_a   1.000
_cell.length_b   1.000
_cell.length_c   1.000
_cell.angle_alpha   90.00
_cell.angle_beta   90.00
_cell.angle_gamma   90.00
#
_symmetry.space_group_name_H-M   'P 1'
#
loop_
_entity.id
_entity.type
_entity.pdbx_description
1 polymer ?
#
loop_
_entity_poly.entity_id
_entity_poly.type
_entity_poly.pdbx_seq_one_letter_code
_entity_poly.pdbx_strand_id
1 'polypeptide(L)'
;MMGIRHDALIRLEDNIQLLSNPNQRSMLELGCQNIYAPNFAEGYIAQDYWNQLGIDITTWDILACQKAIKMDLREYIIVDKQYDVITNYGTLEHIDGQAPDLYTSFLNVHNHCKIGGFMIHEFPLIDHWPNNEGHWGYHWFSLGWVDSFAAYCEYEVLDLGIQYAMHNYETGGLIHCTWKKTTNDFIPFSNFELIYNKLMKHF
;
A
#
# COMPACT_ATOMS: atom_id res chain seq x y z
N MET A 1 6.09 14.04 -4.20
CA MET A 1 6.75 13.00 -5.01
C MET A 1 6.52 11.68 -4.28
N MET A 2 5.75 10.78 -4.88
CA MET A 2 5.41 9.48 -4.30
C MET A 2 6.49 8.48 -4.65
N GLY A 3 6.79 7.57 -3.74
CA GLY A 3 7.74 6.50 -4.01
C GLY A 3 8.35 5.88 -2.77
N ILE A 4 9.11 4.82 -3.00
CA ILE A 4 9.73 4.00 -1.96
C ILE A 4 10.98 4.71 -1.44
N ARG A 5 10.95 5.18 -0.21
CA ARG A 5 12.11 5.78 0.47
C ARG A 5 13.07 4.69 0.95
N HIS A 6 14.28 5.10 1.30
CA HIS A 6 15.36 4.18 1.70
C HIS A 6 14.98 3.25 2.85
N ASP A 7 14.39 3.78 3.87
CA ASP A 7 13.94 3.01 5.04
C ASP A 7 12.75 2.08 4.74
N ALA A 8 11.82 2.53 3.88
CA ALA A 8 10.74 1.70 3.35
C ALA A 8 11.28 0.56 2.47
N LEU A 9 12.32 0.84 1.68
CA LEU A 9 12.99 -0.17 0.85
C LEU A 9 13.62 -1.27 1.72
N ILE A 10 14.35 -0.90 2.77
CA ILE A 10 14.94 -1.87 3.71
C ILE A 10 13.85 -2.75 4.33
N ARG A 11 12.77 -2.16 4.86
CA ARG A 11 11.66 -2.94 5.42
C ARG A 11 11.03 -3.88 4.40
N LEU A 12 10.86 -3.42 3.15
CA LEU A 12 10.31 -4.26 2.08
C LEU A 12 11.23 -5.43 1.74
N GLU A 13 12.53 -5.21 1.63
CA GLU A 13 13.53 -6.26 1.40
C GLU A 13 13.53 -7.30 2.53
N ASP A 14 13.49 -6.87 3.78
CA ASP A 14 13.41 -7.74 4.94
C ASP A 14 12.13 -8.59 4.93
N ASN A 15 10.98 -7.99 4.63
CA ASN A 15 9.71 -8.72 4.52
C ASN A 15 9.71 -9.74 3.37
N ILE A 16 10.30 -9.39 2.22
CA ILE A 16 10.43 -10.32 1.09
C ILE A 16 11.29 -11.55 1.46
N GLN A 17 12.31 -11.38 2.31
CA GLN A 17 13.13 -12.49 2.79
C GLN A 17 12.35 -13.47 3.68
N LEU A 18 11.29 -13.02 4.36
CA LEU A 18 10.43 -13.87 5.19
C LEU A 18 9.51 -14.79 4.37
N LEU A 19 9.38 -14.59 3.07
CA LEU A 19 8.61 -15.47 2.21
C LEU A 19 9.25 -16.86 2.14
N SER A 20 8.46 -17.89 2.40
CA SER A 20 8.91 -19.27 2.54
C SER A 20 9.54 -19.88 1.28
N ASN A 21 9.30 -19.28 0.11
CA ASN A 21 9.89 -19.75 -1.15
C ASN A 21 10.59 -18.59 -1.90
N PRO A 22 11.92 -18.49 -1.81
CA PRO A 22 12.67 -17.42 -2.47
C PRO A 22 12.64 -17.49 -4.01
N ASN A 23 12.24 -18.62 -4.60
CA ASN A 23 12.28 -18.82 -6.05
C ASN A 23 10.94 -18.57 -6.76
N GLN A 24 9.87 -18.27 -6.01
CA GLN A 24 8.52 -18.02 -6.57
C GLN A 24 7.92 -16.78 -5.90
N ARG A 25 8.52 -15.62 -6.15
CA ARG A 25 8.06 -14.36 -5.57
C ARG A 25 7.35 -13.57 -6.64
N SER A 26 6.04 -13.41 -6.48
CA SER A 26 5.22 -12.52 -7.28
C SER A 26 4.81 -11.30 -6.47
N MET A 27 4.92 -10.11 -7.06
CA MET A 27 4.58 -8.85 -6.42
C MET A 27 3.55 -8.08 -7.25
N LEU A 28 2.59 -7.48 -6.57
CA LEU A 28 1.72 -6.46 -7.12
C LEU A 28 2.08 -5.11 -6.47
N GLU A 29 2.49 -4.16 -7.28
CA GLU A 29 2.74 -2.79 -6.87
C GLU A 29 1.53 -1.92 -7.21
N LEU A 30 0.98 -1.22 -6.23
CA LEU A 30 -0.07 -0.23 -6.43
C LEU A 30 0.55 1.14 -6.66
N GLY A 31 0.21 1.75 -7.81
CA GLY A 31 0.84 2.98 -8.28
C GLY A 31 2.23 2.74 -8.85
N CYS A 32 2.61 3.53 -9.81
CA CYS A 32 3.92 3.48 -10.44
C CYS A 32 4.95 4.15 -9.53
N GLN A 33 5.74 3.36 -8.81
CA GLN A 33 6.65 3.87 -7.79
C GLN A 33 8.07 4.11 -8.31
N ASN A 34 8.71 5.16 -7.78
CA ASN A 34 10.15 5.38 -7.92
C ASN A 34 10.86 5.03 -6.61
N ILE A 35 12.12 4.64 -6.68
CA ILE A 35 12.97 4.43 -5.50
C ILE A 35 13.76 5.70 -5.19
N TYR A 36 13.62 6.20 -3.96
CA TYR A 36 14.34 7.35 -3.42
C TYR A 36 15.30 6.89 -2.33
N ALA A 37 16.41 6.28 -2.74
CA ALA A 37 17.46 5.81 -1.84
C ALA A 37 18.84 6.24 -2.37
N PRO A 38 19.87 6.35 -1.50
CA PRO A 38 21.17 6.96 -1.87
C PRO A 38 21.90 6.33 -3.06
N ASN A 39 21.65 5.05 -3.34
CA ASN A 39 22.34 4.31 -4.40
C ASN A 39 21.54 4.24 -5.72
N PHE A 40 20.43 4.95 -5.82
CA PHE A 40 19.57 4.95 -7.00
C PHE A 40 19.62 6.31 -7.70
N ALA A 41 19.55 6.31 -9.03
CA ALA A 41 19.39 7.51 -9.80
C ALA A 41 18.02 8.15 -9.54
N GLU A 42 17.90 9.45 -9.66
CA GLU A 42 16.63 10.15 -9.58
C GLU A 42 15.63 9.58 -10.61
N GLY A 43 14.43 9.26 -10.17
CA GLY A 43 13.38 8.67 -11.03
C GLY A 43 13.57 7.18 -11.34
N TYR A 44 14.42 6.47 -10.59
CA TYR A 44 14.61 5.04 -10.80
C TYR A 44 13.32 4.27 -10.49
N ILE A 45 12.80 3.54 -11.48
CA ILE A 45 11.52 2.84 -11.39
C ILE A 45 11.67 1.60 -10.51
N ALA A 46 10.81 1.45 -9.49
CA ALA A 46 10.85 0.34 -8.55
C ALA A 46 10.67 -1.03 -9.25
N GLN A 47 9.80 -1.11 -10.26
CA GLN A 47 9.60 -2.32 -11.04
C GLN A 47 10.90 -2.83 -11.68
N ASP A 48 11.80 -1.95 -12.13
CA ASP A 48 13.09 -2.38 -12.70
C ASP A 48 14.00 -3.00 -11.64
N TYR A 49 13.99 -2.46 -10.44
CA TYR A 49 14.75 -3.01 -9.32
C TYR A 49 14.28 -4.42 -8.95
N TRP A 50 12.97 -4.60 -8.76
CA TRP A 50 12.42 -5.90 -8.38
C TRP A 50 12.62 -6.96 -9.46
N ASN A 51 12.49 -6.60 -10.73
CA ASN A 51 12.79 -7.49 -11.85
C ASN A 51 14.26 -7.94 -11.86
N GLN A 52 15.21 -7.05 -11.53
CA GLN A 52 16.63 -7.40 -11.42
C GLN A 52 16.90 -8.39 -10.28
N LEU A 53 16.09 -8.37 -9.22
CA LEU A 53 16.13 -9.33 -8.12
C LEU A 53 15.37 -10.63 -8.41
N GLY A 54 14.84 -10.79 -9.63
CA GLY A 54 14.11 -12.00 -10.04
C GLY A 54 12.70 -12.09 -9.47
N ILE A 55 12.10 -10.95 -9.07
CA ILE A 55 10.71 -10.88 -8.61
C ILE A 55 9.79 -10.66 -9.81
N ASP A 56 8.77 -11.52 -9.96
CA ASP A 56 7.72 -11.37 -10.98
C ASP A 56 6.75 -10.26 -10.55
N ILE A 57 7.03 -9.02 -10.96
CA ILE A 57 6.27 -7.85 -10.56
C ILE A 57 5.24 -7.44 -11.62
N THR A 58 4.04 -7.12 -11.14
CA THR A 58 2.98 -6.44 -11.88
C THR A 58 2.74 -5.09 -11.21
N THR A 59 2.59 -4.03 -11.98
CA THR A 59 2.24 -2.70 -11.45
C THR A 59 0.87 -2.29 -11.97
N TRP A 60 -0.01 -1.81 -11.10
CA TRP A 60 -1.30 -1.22 -11.42
C TRP A 60 -1.31 0.27 -11.14
N ASP A 61 -1.77 1.06 -12.11
CA ASP A 61 -1.89 2.51 -11.98
C ASP A 61 -3.13 3.01 -12.76
N ILE A 62 -3.81 4.01 -12.24
CA ILE A 62 -4.92 4.67 -12.97
C ILE A 62 -4.39 5.52 -14.13
N LEU A 63 -3.18 6.04 -14.00
CA LEU A 63 -2.45 6.74 -15.05
C LEU A 63 -1.54 5.74 -15.75
N ALA A 64 -1.59 5.69 -17.08
CA ALA A 64 -0.70 4.81 -17.84
C ALA A 64 0.76 5.30 -17.68
N CYS A 65 1.50 4.81 -16.70
CA CYS A 65 2.95 4.92 -16.68
C CYS A 65 3.59 3.81 -17.54
N GLN A 66 4.86 3.97 -17.90
CA GLN A 66 5.52 3.19 -18.98
C GLN A 66 5.40 1.67 -18.88
N LYS A 67 5.15 1.10 -17.69
CA LYS A 67 5.13 -0.36 -17.47
C LYS A 67 3.91 -0.84 -16.66
N ALA A 68 3.06 0.08 -16.21
CA ALA A 68 1.88 -0.28 -15.43
C ALA A 68 0.72 -0.72 -16.33
N ILE A 69 -0.03 -1.68 -15.84
CA ILE A 69 -1.34 -2.00 -16.37
C ILE A 69 -2.30 -0.91 -15.86
N LYS A 70 -3.02 -0.26 -16.79
CA LYS A 70 -4.03 0.72 -16.40
C LYS A 70 -5.17 0.03 -15.67
N MET A 71 -5.35 0.39 -14.40
CA MET A 71 -6.34 -0.22 -13.53
C MET A 71 -6.96 0.84 -12.60
N ASP A 72 -8.27 0.84 -12.49
CA ASP A 72 -9.00 1.65 -11.51
C ASP A 72 -9.38 0.79 -10.32
N LEU A 73 -8.79 1.05 -9.17
CA LEU A 73 -9.03 0.27 -7.95
C LEU A 73 -10.45 0.45 -7.37
N ARG A 74 -11.21 1.47 -7.81
CA ARG A 74 -12.59 1.69 -7.41
C ARG A 74 -13.55 0.69 -8.07
N GLU A 75 -13.12 0.10 -9.18
CA GLU A 75 -13.87 -0.95 -9.86
C GLU A 75 -13.51 -2.33 -9.30
N TYR A 76 -14.47 -3.25 -9.22
CA TYR A 76 -14.18 -4.62 -8.83
C TYR A 76 -13.33 -5.31 -9.89
N ILE A 77 -12.16 -5.79 -9.50
CA ILE A 77 -11.20 -6.45 -10.40
C ILE A 77 -11.34 -7.97 -10.24
N ILE A 78 -11.59 -8.65 -11.36
CA ILE A 78 -11.68 -10.11 -11.37
C ILE A 78 -10.30 -10.70 -11.08
N VAL A 79 -10.25 -11.62 -10.11
CA VAL A 79 -9.00 -12.26 -9.70
C VAL A 79 -8.61 -13.33 -10.72
N ASP A 80 -7.63 -13.03 -11.53
CA ASP A 80 -6.98 -13.96 -12.48
C ASP A 80 -5.59 -14.42 -11.98
N LYS A 81 -4.96 -13.64 -11.10
CA LYS A 81 -3.67 -13.92 -10.49
C LYS A 81 -3.67 -13.46 -9.02
N GLN A 82 -3.02 -14.21 -8.16
CA GLN A 82 -2.73 -13.79 -6.78
C GLN A 82 -1.22 -13.64 -6.59
N TYR A 83 -0.84 -12.73 -5.68
CA TYR A 83 0.53 -12.33 -5.45
C TYR A 83 1.00 -12.71 -4.04
N ASP A 84 2.30 -12.97 -3.91
CA ASP A 84 2.93 -13.25 -2.61
C ASP A 84 3.12 -11.97 -1.80
N VAL A 85 3.33 -10.84 -2.48
CA VAL A 85 3.48 -9.51 -1.88
C VAL A 85 2.63 -8.51 -2.63
N ILE A 86 1.92 -7.64 -1.90
CA ILE A 86 1.28 -6.44 -2.46
C ILE A 86 1.83 -5.23 -1.74
N THR A 87 2.22 -4.20 -2.50
CA THR A 87 2.78 -2.97 -1.96
C THR A 87 1.92 -1.76 -2.27
N ASN A 88 1.77 -0.87 -1.28
CA ASN A 88 1.13 0.43 -1.40
C ASN A 88 2.00 1.50 -0.72
N TYR A 89 2.65 2.32 -1.51
CA TYR A 89 3.45 3.45 -1.07
C TYR A 89 2.88 4.75 -1.61
N GLY A 90 1.76 5.19 -1.03
CA GLY A 90 1.14 6.43 -1.45
C GLY A 90 0.20 6.31 -2.65
N THR A 91 -0.69 5.31 -2.66
CA THR A 91 -1.70 5.12 -3.73
C THR A 91 -3.12 5.10 -3.18
N LEU A 92 -3.39 4.31 -2.14
CA LEU A 92 -4.76 4.14 -1.63
C LEU A 92 -5.34 5.41 -1.01
N GLU A 93 -4.52 6.31 -0.48
CA GLU A 93 -4.97 7.62 -0.01
C GLU A 93 -5.43 8.55 -1.13
N HIS A 94 -5.07 8.27 -2.37
CA HIS A 94 -5.48 9.03 -3.55
C HIS A 94 -6.72 8.45 -4.25
N ILE A 95 -7.35 7.44 -3.69
CA ILE A 95 -8.63 6.95 -4.20
C ILE A 95 -9.67 8.08 -4.04
N ASP A 96 -10.06 8.65 -5.18
CA ASP A 96 -11.11 9.66 -5.23
C ASP A 96 -12.45 9.01 -5.00
N GLY A 97 -13.18 9.45 -3.97
CA GLY A 97 -14.49 8.92 -3.63
C GLY A 97 -14.75 8.82 -2.14
N GLN A 98 -15.74 8.03 -1.80
CA GLN A 98 -16.21 7.83 -0.43
C GLN A 98 -15.85 6.42 0.09
N ALA A 99 -16.40 6.05 1.25
CA ALA A 99 -16.18 4.75 1.87
C ALA A 99 -16.38 3.54 0.91
N PRO A 100 -17.38 3.50 -0.01
CA PRO A 100 -17.52 2.38 -0.93
C PRO A 100 -16.37 2.21 -1.90
N ASP A 101 -15.80 3.31 -2.41
CA ASP A 101 -14.69 3.28 -3.38
C ASP A 101 -13.40 2.78 -2.72
N LEU A 102 -13.11 3.30 -1.52
CA LEU A 102 -11.98 2.85 -0.74
C LEU A 102 -12.13 1.39 -0.28
N TYR A 103 -13.36 0.99 0.11
CA TYR A 103 -13.67 -0.40 0.44
C TYR A 103 -13.38 -1.35 -0.73
N THR A 104 -13.86 -1.00 -1.94
CA THR A 104 -13.61 -1.78 -3.14
C THR A 104 -12.12 -1.89 -3.43
N SER A 105 -11.37 -0.81 -3.24
CA SER A 105 -9.92 -0.80 -3.43
C SER A 105 -9.21 -1.75 -2.47
N PHE A 106 -9.55 -1.75 -1.18
CA PHE A 106 -9.00 -2.70 -0.22
C PHE A 106 -9.46 -4.14 -0.46
N LEU A 107 -10.70 -4.33 -0.92
CA LEU A 107 -11.20 -5.66 -1.32
C LEU A 107 -10.41 -6.23 -2.50
N ASN A 108 -10.08 -5.40 -3.50
CA ASN A 108 -9.21 -5.79 -4.59
C ASN A 108 -7.83 -6.22 -4.09
N VAL A 109 -7.21 -5.44 -3.21
CA VAL A 109 -5.93 -5.78 -2.58
C VAL A 109 -6.01 -7.13 -1.86
N HIS A 110 -7.03 -7.31 -1.01
CA HIS A 110 -7.25 -8.55 -0.27
C HIS A 110 -7.37 -9.75 -1.20
N ASN A 111 -8.22 -9.64 -2.22
CA ASN A 111 -8.52 -10.77 -3.13
C ASN A 111 -7.30 -11.18 -3.97
N HIS A 112 -6.44 -10.23 -4.31
CA HIS A 112 -5.22 -10.49 -5.08
C HIS A 112 -4.02 -10.89 -4.22
N CYS A 113 -4.10 -10.83 -2.90
CA CYS A 113 -3.10 -11.37 -2.01
C CYS A 113 -3.36 -12.87 -1.74
N LYS A 114 -2.32 -13.70 -1.86
CA LYS A 114 -2.40 -15.11 -1.46
C LYS A 114 -2.59 -15.25 0.05
N ILE A 115 -3.21 -16.33 0.49
CA ILE A 115 -3.14 -16.73 1.92
C ILE A 115 -1.68 -17.01 2.25
N GLY A 116 -1.20 -16.43 3.36
CA GLY A 116 0.22 -16.42 3.74
C GLY A 116 1.06 -15.35 3.06
N GLY A 117 0.51 -14.63 2.10
CA GLY A 117 1.14 -13.48 1.44
C GLY A 117 1.08 -12.21 2.30
N PHE A 118 1.88 -11.23 1.91
CA PHE A 118 2.06 -9.97 2.63
C PHE A 118 1.44 -8.79 1.89
N MET A 119 0.80 -7.90 2.66
CA MET A 119 0.33 -6.60 2.21
C MET A 119 1.11 -5.53 2.99
N ILE A 120 1.92 -4.75 2.29
CA ILE A 120 2.84 -3.77 2.86
C ILE A 120 2.37 -2.39 2.45
N HIS A 121 2.06 -1.56 3.44
CA HIS A 121 1.46 -0.26 3.22
C HIS A 121 2.23 0.86 3.92
N GLU A 122 2.27 2.02 3.27
CA GLU A 122 2.51 3.31 3.91
C GLU A 122 1.31 4.22 3.68
N PHE A 123 0.79 4.82 4.75
CA PHE A 123 -0.36 5.72 4.73
C PHE A 123 -0.02 7.07 5.38
N PRO A 124 -0.56 8.19 4.90
CA PRO A 124 -0.44 9.47 5.58
C PRO A 124 -1.15 9.42 6.93
N LEU A 125 -0.42 9.83 8.00
CA LEU A 125 -0.98 9.90 9.34
C LEU A 125 -1.88 11.12 9.46
N ILE A 126 -3.08 10.91 9.99
CA ILE A 126 -4.06 11.97 10.29
C ILE A 126 -3.42 13.07 11.17
N ASP A 127 -3.69 14.33 10.84
CA ASP A 127 -3.22 15.54 11.53
C ASP A 127 -1.68 15.73 11.55
N HIS A 128 -0.92 14.84 10.93
CA HIS A 128 0.54 14.91 10.88
C HIS A 128 1.11 14.92 9.45
N TRP A 129 0.28 14.78 8.43
CA TRP A 129 0.73 14.91 7.07
C TRP A 129 0.41 16.31 6.55
N PRO A 130 1.40 17.05 6.05
CA PRO A 130 1.17 18.42 5.60
C PRO A 130 0.25 18.43 4.37
N ASN A 131 -0.83 19.21 4.47
CA ASN A 131 -1.76 19.45 3.38
C ASN A 131 -1.29 20.67 2.59
N ASN A 132 -0.16 20.55 1.89
CA ASN A 132 0.39 21.65 1.11
C ASN A 132 0.33 21.38 -0.40
N GLU A 133 0.49 22.46 -1.16
CA GLU A 133 0.42 22.44 -2.62
C GLU A 133 1.32 21.35 -3.21
N GLY A 134 0.72 20.37 -3.90
CA GLY A 134 1.42 19.32 -4.64
C GLY A 134 1.29 17.90 -4.10
N HIS A 135 0.64 17.69 -2.95
CA HIS A 135 0.32 16.35 -2.47
C HIS A 135 -1.11 16.28 -1.94
N TRP A 136 -2.02 15.87 -2.80
CA TRP A 136 -3.46 15.78 -2.50
C TRP A 136 -3.82 14.31 -2.21
N GLY A 137 -4.01 13.95 -0.92
CA GLY A 137 -4.68 12.73 -0.53
C GLY A 137 -6.15 13.01 -0.23
N TYR A 138 -7.02 12.09 -0.56
CA TYR A 138 -8.45 12.15 -0.17
C TYR A 138 -8.69 11.52 1.19
N HIS A 139 -7.79 10.61 1.61
CA HIS A 139 -7.93 9.83 2.83
C HIS A 139 -6.67 9.90 3.69
N TRP A 140 -6.85 10.20 4.98
CA TRP A 140 -5.79 10.16 5.98
C TRP A 140 -6.17 9.18 7.07
N PHE A 141 -5.18 8.39 7.50
CA PHE A 141 -5.37 7.22 8.33
C PHE A 141 -4.92 7.49 9.75
N SER A 142 -5.57 6.85 10.72
CA SER A 142 -5.05 6.77 12.08
C SER A 142 -4.49 5.36 12.34
N LEU A 143 -3.58 5.23 13.33
CA LEU A 143 -3.15 3.90 13.79
C LEU A 143 -4.34 3.03 14.22
N GLY A 144 -5.33 3.64 14.87
CA GLY A 144 -6.53 2.92 15.30
C GLY A 144 -7.34 2.37 14.13
N TRP A 145 -7.36 3.07 12.98
CA TRP A 145 -8.00 2.55 11.78
C TRP A 145 -7.24 1.34 11.23
N VAL A 146 -5.91 1.46 11.08
CA VAL A 146 -5.04 0.40 10.54
C VAL A 146 -5.14 -0.88 11.37
N ASP A 147 -5.09 -0.74 12.70
CA ASP A 147 -5.21 -1.86 13.64
C ASP A 147 -6.61 -2.49 13.61
N SER A 148 -7.67 -1.67 13.65
CA SER A 148 -9.05 -2.15 13.59
C SER A 148 -9.35 -2.88 12.27
N PHE A 149 -8.87 -2.33 11.15
CA PHE A 149 -9.05 -2.95 9.83
C PHE A 149 -8.38 -4.33 9.77
N ALA A 150 -7.13 -4.43 10.25
CA ALA A 150 -6.41 -5.69 10.32
C ALA A 150 -7.16 -6.72 11.21
N ALA A 151 -7.67 -6.30 12.37
CA ALA A 151 -8.41 -7.15 13.28
C ALA A 151 -9.72 -7.66 12.66
N TYR A 152 -10.48 -6.83 11.94
CA TYR A 152 -11.70 -7.26 11.26
C TYR A 152 -11.46 -8.21 10.09
N CYS A 153 -10.31 -8.09 9.42
CA CYS A 153 -9.89 -8.98 8.34
C CYS A 153 -9.12 -10.21 8.85
N GLU A 154 -8.93 -10.35 10.15
CA GLU A 154 -8.13 -11.41 10.79
C GLU A 154 -6.69 -11.48 10.25
N TYR A 155 -6.10 -10.35 9.87
CA TYR A 155 -4.71 -10.31 9.41
C TYR A 155 -3.74 -10.46 10.59
N GLU A 156 -2.68 -11.23 10.39
CA GLU A 156 -1.53 -11.23 11.29
C GLU A 156 -0.72 -9.93 11.05
N VAL A 157 -0.66 -9.05 12.05
CA VAL A 157 0.12 -7.82 11.99
C VAL A 157 1.57 -8.14 12.31
N LEU A 158 2.45 -8.07 11.31
CA LEU A 158 3.88 -8.35 11.45
C LEU A 158 4.68 -7.11 11.83
N ASP A 159 4.25 -5.95 11.33
CA ASP A 159 4.86 -4.65 11.61
C ASP A 159 3.78 -3.57 11.59
N LEU A 160 3.87 -2.63 12.52
CA LEU A 160 3.01 -1.45 12.59
C LEU A 160 3.72 -0.35 13.36
N GLY A 161 3.87 0.80 12.74
CA GLY A 161 4.50 1.94 13.39
C GLY A 161 4.26 3.27 12.70
N ILE A 162 4.77 4.32 13.31
CA ILE A 162 4.76 5.67 12.76
C ILE A 162 6.20 6.05 12.44
N GLN A 163 6.37 6.64 11.27
CA GLN A 163 7.62 7.20 10.82
C GLN A 163 7.40 8.65 10.44
N TYR A 164 8.33 9.51 10.81
CA TYR A 164 8.33 10.91 10.41
C TYR A 164 9.33 11.12 9.28
N ALA A 165 8.86 11.73 8.21
CA ALA A 165 9.67 12.05 7.03
C ALA A 165 9.54 13.52 6.67
N MET A 166 10.61 14.09 6.14
CA MET A 166 10.57 15.44 5.58
C MET A 166 9.88 15.41 4.21
N HIS A 167 8.88 16.25 4.06
CA HIS A 167 8.21 16.49 2.80
C HIS A 167 8.10 17.99 2.56
N ASN A 168 8.73 18.50 1.48
CA ASN A 168 8.72 19.93 1.13
C ASN A 168 9.08 20.84 2.31
N TYR A 169 10.15 20.49 3.07
CA TYR A 169 10.62 21.19 4.29
C TYR A 169 9.70 21.09 5.51
N GLU A 170 8.64 20.32 5.46
CA GLU A 170 7.78 20.02 6.60
C GLU A 170 7.92 18.56 7.02
N THR A 171 7.79 18.28 8.32
CA THR A 171 7.81 16.91 8.82
C THR A 171 6.42 16.32 8.72
N GLY A 172 6.25 15.28 7.90
CA GLY A 172 5.02 14.52 7.79
C GLY A 172 5.09 13.19 8.54
N GLY A 173 3.99 12.78 9.14
CA GLY A 173 3.84 11.44 9.73
C GLY A 173 3.33 10.45 8.71
N LEU A 174 3.94 9.27 8.64
CA LEU A 174 3.49 8.14 7.87
C LEU A 174 3.28 6.94 8.79
N ILE A 175 2.20 6.23 8.58
CA ILE A 175 1.97 4.91 9.18
C ILE A 175 2.54 3.89 8.21
N HIS A 176 3.47 3.06 8.68
CA HIS A 176 3.87 1.85 7.96
C HIS A 176 3.23 0.63 8.60
N CYS A 177 2.79 -0.31 7.80
CA CYS A 177 2.31 -1.59 8.30
C CYS A 177 2.59 -2.72 7.32
N THR A 178 2.79 -3.92 7.88
CA THR A 178 2.87 -5.19 7.14
C THR A 178 1.84 -6.13 7.71
N TRP A 179 0.89 -6.52 6.89
CA TRP A 179 -0.13 -7.50 7.20
C TRP A 179 0.13 -8.79 6.45
N LYS A 180 0.01 -9.92 7.13
CA LYS A 180 -0.02 -11.23 6.49
C LYS A 180 -1.45 -11.72 6.40
N LYS A 181 -1.87 -12.08 5.21
CA LYS A 181 -3.21 -12.62 4.97
C LYS A 181 -3.33 -14.03 5.54
N THR A 182 -4.30 -14.25 6.41
CA THR A 182 -4.54 -15.53 7.09
C THR A 182 -5.77 -16.25 6.57
N THR A 183 -6.75 -15.51 6.03
CA THR A 183 -8.06 -16.03 5.57
C THR A 183 -8.48 -15.33 4.27
N ASN A 184 -9.50 -15.87 3.60
CA ASN A 184 -10.19 -15.20 2.49
C ASN A 184 -11.39 -14.37 2.95
N ASP A 185 -11.71 -14.37 4.23
CA ASP A 185 -12.77 -13.53 4.76
C ASP A 185 -12.30 -12.06 4.79
N PHE A 186 -13.20 -11.17 4.39
CA PHE A 186 -12.92 -9.74 4.35
C PHE A 186 -13.93 -9.01 5.25
N ILE A 187 -13.52 -7.85 5.78
CA ILE A 187 -14.38 -7.01 6.62
C ILE A 187 -15.72 -6.73 5.93
N PRO A 188 -16.88 -6.95 6.59
CA PRO A 188 -18.16 -6.52 6.05
C PRO A 188 -18.20 -4.99 5.84
N PHE A 189 -18.86 -4.54 4.76
CA PHE A 189 -18.91 -3.11 4.43
C PHE A 189 -19.43 -2.25 5.59
N SER A 190 -20.44 -2.72 6.35
CA SER A 190 -20.96 -1.98 7.50
C SER A 190 -19.91 -1.74 8.60
N ASN A 191 -19.01 -2.69 8.81
CA ASN A 191 -17.92 -2.54 9.78
C ASN A 191 -16.81 -1.64 9.23
N PHE A 192 -16.51 -1.74 7.94
CA PHE A 192 -15.60 -0.85 7.26
C PHE A 192 -16.07 0.61 7.34
N GLU A 193 -17.32 0.87 6.99
CA GLU A 193 -17.92 2.21 7.05
C GLU A 193 -17.89 2.77 8.48
N LEU A 194 -18.10 1.94 9.49
CA LEU A 194 -18.02 2.35 10.89
C LEU A 194 -16.62 2.85 11.28
N ILE A 195 -15.56 2.09 10.94
CA ILE A 195 -14.19 2.50 11.25
C ILE A 195 -13.73 3.66 10.36
N TYR A 196 -14.17 3.70 9.09
CA TYR A 196 -13.93 4.80 8.17
C TYR A 196 -14.41 6.13 8.75
N ASN A 197 -15.67 6.21 9.17
CA ASN A 197 -16.26 7.43 9.68
C ASN A 197 -15.70 7.86 11.04
N LYS A 198 -15.19 6.93 11.86
CA LYS A 198 -14.70 7.24 13.21
C LYS A 198 -13.22 7.53 13.30
N LEU A 199 -12.41 6.89 12.47
CA LEU A 199 -10.96 6.79 12.66
C LEU A 199 -10.16 7.32 11.48
N MET A 200 -10.83 7.80 10.43
CA MET A 200 -10.19 8.43 9.27
C MET A 200 -10.61 9.89 9.14
N LYS A 201 -9.80 10.65 8.44
CA LYS A 201 -10.13 11.98 7.94
C LYS A 201 -10.13 11.94 6.43
N HIS A 202 -11.17 12.48 5.84
CA HIS A 202 -11.35 12.57 4.39
C HIS A 202 -11.79 13.99 4.00
N PHE A 203 -11.51 14.39 2.77
CA PHE A 203 -11.74 15.76 2.25
C PHE A 203 -12.56 15.73 0.97
#